data_89043475462221aeb866ec589fe367ee
#
_entry.id   89043475462221aeb866ec589fe367ee
#
_cell.length_a   1.000
_cell.length_b   1.000
_cell.length_c   1.000
_cell.angle_alpha   90.00
_cell.angle_beta   90.00
_cell.angle_gamma   90.00
#
_symmetry.space_group_name_H-M   'P 1'
#
loop_
_entity.id
_entity.type
_entity.pdbx_description
1 polymer ?
#
loop_
_entity_poly.entity_id
_entity_poly.type
_entity_poly.pdbx_seq_one_letter_code
_entity_poly.pdbx_strand_id
1 'polypeptide(L)'
;MKSAIFITARTKSTRLPKKVLLEIKGKTIIEHLIERLKMAKLPDLIVLCTSTNPNDDVLVEIAKKNGIECFRGNEDDVLDRFEKAADFFNLDFIVVTWGDEPFCDPEYIDKMIDFYKETNADYINCEGLPAGTFTYGLKVDALKRACEIKAETDTEIWGGYFTESGMFDVRTLKVEDEIIKNSNITLTIDYPEDFELVKEIFNRLYKGKVFPLKEIIKLLKENPELQEINKNCQELYEANIKRLTKVKFKKPTKVK
;
A
#
# COMPACT_ATOMS: atom_id res chain seq x y z
N MET A 1 14.66 -4.93 -16.67
CA MET A 1 13.72 -5.10 -15.54
C MET A 1 12.67 -3.99 -15.64
N LYS A 2 11.43 -4.37 -15.78
CA LYS A 2 10.30 -3.44 -15.82
C LYS A 2 9.56 -3.48 -14.49
N SER A 3 9.36 -2.34 -13.86
CA SER A 3 8.77 -2.25 -12.53
C SER A 3 7.59 -1.28 -12.48
N ALA A 4 6.68 -1.50 -11.53
CA ALA A 4 5.54 -0.62 -11.34
C ALA A 4 5.19 -0.39 -9.87
N ILE A 5 4.55 0.75 -9.58
CA ILE A 5 3.80 0.94 -8.33
C ILE A 5 2.40 0.40 -8.54
N PHE A 6 1.95 -0.51 -7.68
CA PHE A 6 0.56 -0.96 -7.60
C PHE A 6 -0.14 -0.28 -6.43
N ILE A 7 -1.16 0.52 -6.75
CA ILE A 7 -2.06 1.10 -5.76
C ILE A 7 -3.25 0.15 -5.66
N THR A 8 -3.39 -0.59 -4.56
CA THR A 8 -4.59 -1.40 -4.36
C THR A 8 -5.69 -0.57 -3.71
N ALA A 9 -6.81 -0.43 -4.37
CA ALA A 9 -7.94 0.34 -3.87
C ALA A 9 -9.28 -0.23 -4.33
N ARG A 10 -10.28 -0.11 -3.47
CA ARG A 10 -11.70 -0.38 -3.78
C ARG A 10 -12.58 0.55 -2.95
N THR A 11 -13.79 0.81 -3.41
CA THR A 11 -14.74 1.69 -2.71
C THR A 11 -15.45 0.99 -1.55
N LYS A 12 -15.40 -0.36 -1.50
CA LYS A 12 -15.96 -1.17 -0.44
C LYS A 12 -15.10 -1.03 0.84
N SER A 13 -15.63 -0.31 1.80
CA SER A 13 -15.05 -0.18 3.14
C SER A 13 -16.17 -0.18 4.17
N THR A 14 -16.04 -1.00 5.22
CA THR A 14 -17.07 -1.16 6.26
C THR A 14 -16.90 -0.18 7.42
N ARG A 15 -15.66 0.17 7.78
CA ARG A 15 -15.35 1.06 8.91
C ARG A 15 -15.51 2.55 8.55
N LEU A 16 -15.06 2.93 7.36
CA LEU A 16 -15.20 4.27 6.81
C LEU A 16 -15.59 4.16 5.33
N PRO A 17 -16.91 4.21 5.01
CA PRO A 17 -17.39 3.99 3.65
C PRO A 17 -16.73 4.91 2.63
N LYS A 18 -16.28 4.33 1.51
CA LYS A 18 -15.66 5.05 0.39
C LYS A 18 -14.44 5.90 0.81
N LYS A 19 -13.68 5.51 1.83
CA LYS A 19 -12.58 6.28 2.43
C LYS A 19 -11.59 6.83 1.41
N VAL A 20 -11.27 6.09 0.35
CA VAL A 20 -10.35 6.52 -0.71
C VAL A 20 -10.88 7.68 -1.56
N LEU A 21 -12.21 7.93 -1.51
CA LEU A 21 -12.90 9.01 -2.22
C LEU A 21 -13.20 10.23 -1.33
N LEU A 22 -12.90 10.18 -0.04
CA LEU A 22 -13.04 11.35 0.83
C LEU A 22 -12.15 12.48 0.32
N GLU A 23 -12.64 13.71 0.41
CA GLU A 23 -11.97 14.86 -0.18
C GLU A 23 -11.29 15.75 0.86
N ILE A 24 -10.08 16.18 0.52
CA ILE A 24 -9.33 17.21 1.24
C ILE A 24 -8.78 18.21 0.21
N LYS A 25 -8.99 19.52 0.45
CA LYS A 25 -8.48 20.59 -0.46
C LYS A 25 -8.88 20.38 -1.93
N GLY A 26 -10.08 19.84 -2.19
CA GLY A 26 -10.62 19.65 -3.54
C GLY A 26 -10.06 18.46 -4.32
N LYS A 27 -9.36 17.53 -3.65
CA LYS A 27 -8.90 16.26 -4.21
C LYS A 27 -9.30 15.12 -3.30
N THR A 28 -9.58 13.97 -3.88
CA THR A 28 -9.80 12.73 -3.11
C THR A 28 -8.49 12.23 -2.49
N ILE A 29 -8.60 11.40 -1.44
CA ILE A 29 -7.46 10.76 -0.79
C ILE A 29 -6.58 10.03 -1.81
N ILE A 30 -7.19 9.27 -2.71
CA ILE A 30 -6.44 8.53 -3.72
C ILE A 30 -5.77 9.46 -4.76
N GLU A 31 -6.36 10.61 -5.09
CA GLU A 31 -5.72 11.61 -5.95
C GLU A 31 -4.50 12.24 -5.28
N HIS A 32 -4.55 12.49 -3.97
CA HIS A 32 -3.38 12.93 -3.20
C HIS A 32 -2.27 11.89 -3.20
N LEU A 33 -2.61 10.61 -3.03
CA LEU A 33 -1.67 9.51 -3.11
C LEU A 33 -1.03 9.44 -4.50
N ILE A 34 -1.83 9.47 -5.58
CA ILE A 34 -1.32 9.42 -6.96
C ILE A 34 -0.36 10.59 -7.24
N GLU A 35 -0.72 11.81 -6.82
CA GLU A 35 0.13 12.99 -6.97
C GLU A 35 1.49 12.80 -6.29
N ARG A 36 1.49 12.21 -5.10
CA ARG A 36 2.69 11.90 -4.33
C ARG A 36 3.54 10.82 -5.01
N LEU A 37 2.93 9.71 -5.43
CA LEU A 37 3.64 8.60 -6.06
C LEU A 37 4.29 8.96 -7.40
N LYS A 38 3.76 9.96 -8.11
CA LYS A 38 4.38 10.50 -9.33
C LYS A 38 5.74 11.17 -9.09
N MET A 39 6.15 11.38 -7.85
CA MET A 39 7.48 11.88 -7.51
C MET A 39 8.54 10.78 -7.45
N ALA A 40 8.16 9.51 -7.41
CA ALA A 40 9.08 8.39 -7.54
C ALA A 40 9.71 8.38 -8.95
N LYS A 41 10.98 8.00 -9.05
CA LYS A 41 11.82 8.17 -10.26
C LYS A 41 12.12 6.85 -10.96
N LEU A 42 12.09 5.75 -10.24
CA LEU A 42 12.56 4.45 -10.72
C LEU A 42 11.46 3.54 -11.29
N PRO A 43 10.19 3.60 -10.85
CA PRO A 43 9.16 2.76 -11.44
C PRO A 43 8.82 3.22 -12.87
N ASP A 44 8.60 2.26 -13.78
CA ASP A 44 8.21 2.53 -15.16
C ASP A 44 6.73 2.93 -15.29
N LEU A 45 5.88 2.44 -14.36
CA LEU A 45 4.43 2.64 -14.37
C LEU A 45 3.88 2.89 -12.96
N ILE A 46 2.75 3.57 -12.90
CA ILE A 46 1.84 3.58 -11.74
C ILE A 46 0.53 2.95 -12.21
N VAL A 47 0.08 1.92 -11.53
CA VAL A 47 -1.14 1.17 -11.87
C VAL A 47 -2.10 1.17 -10.69
N LEU A 48 -3.29 1.68 -10.88
CA LEU A 48 -4.38 1.55 -9.93
C LEU A 48 -5.03 0.17 -10.13
N CYS A 49 -4.82 -0.74 -9.18
CA CYS A 49 -5.37 -2.09 -9.17
C CYS A 49 -6.69 -2.13 -8.40
N THR A 50 -7.81 -2.12 -9.10
CA THR A 50 -9.15 -2.13 -8.50
C THR A 50 -9.98 -3.34 -8.91
N SER A 51 -11.23 -3.43 -8.43
CA SER A 51 -12.09 -4.56 -8.73
C SER A 51 -12.92 -4.37 -10.00
N THR A 52 -13.53 -5.46 -10.47
CA THR A 52 -14.53 -5.41 -11.56
C THR A 52 -15.92 -5.00 -11.07
N ASN A 53 -16.10 -4.72 -9.78
CA ASN A 53 -17.36 -4.24 -9.22
C ASN A 53 -17.71 -2.87 -9.82
N PRO A 54 -18.94 -2.64 -10.32
CA PRO A 54 -19.37 -1.35 -10.89
C PRO A 54 -19.20 -0.15 -9.91
N ASN A 55 -19.26 -0.38 -8.60
CA ASN A 55 -19.00 0.67 -7.63
C ASN A 55 -17.58 1.25 -7.72
N ASP A 56 -16.65 0.51 -8.29
CA ASP A 56 -15.25 0.91 -8.47
C ASP A 56 -14.99 1.61 -9.83
N ASP A 57 -16.01 1.81 -10.67
CA ASP A 57 -15.87 2.53 -11.95
C ASP A 57 -15.30 3.94 -11.76
N VAL A 58 -15.66 4.59 -10.65
CA VAL A 58 -15.12 5.90 -10.27
C VAL A 58 -13.59 5.89 -10.12
N LEU A 59 -13.00 4.79 -9.68
CA LEU A 59 -11.54 4.64 -9.55
C LEU A 59 -10.87 4.56 -10.92
N VAL A 60 -11.53 3.97 -11.91
CA VAL A 60 -11.06 3.94 -13.32
C VAL A 60 -10.99 5.36 -13.89
N GLU A 61 -12.06 6.15 -13.66
CA GLU A 61 -12.09 7.54 -14.12
C GLU A 61 -11.03 8.41 -13.41
N ILE A 62 -10.79 8.17 -12.11
CA ILE A 62 -9.72 8.85 -11.38
C ILE A 62 -8.34 8.50 -11.95
N ALA A 63 -8.07 7.23 -12.23
CA ALA A 63 -6.81 6.82 -12.84
C ALA A 63 -6.59 7.50 -14.19
N LYS A 64 -7.61 7.47 -15.07
CA LYS A 64 -7.59 8.14 -16.38
C LYS A 64 -7.38 9.64 -16.27
N LYS A 65 -8.12 10.33 -15.39
CA LYS A 65 -7.98 11.77 -15.13
C LYS A 65 -6.57 12.13 -14.68
N ASN A 66 -5.96 11.26 -13.89
CA ASN A 66 -4.61 11.48 -13.38
C ASN A 66 -3.50 10.92 -14.28
N GLY A 67 -3.80 10.36 -15.44
CA GLY A 67 -2.81 9.87 -16.40
C GLY A 67 -1.93 8.75 -15.85
N ILE A 68 -2.53 7.81 -15.12
CA ILE A 68 -1.92 6.56 -14.68
C ILE A 68 -2.67 5.37 -15.26
N GLU A 69 -2.04 4.20 -15.27
CA GLU A 69 -2.68 2.96 -15.72
C GLU A 69 -3.71 2.47 -14.69
N CYS A 70 -4.66 1.67 -15.17
CA CYS A 70 -5.66 1.02 -14.34
C CYS A 70 -5.83 -0.44 -14.75
N PHE A 71 -5.89 -1.34 -13.77
CA PHE A 71 -6.24 -2.74 -13.98
C PHE A 71 -7.41 -3.13 -13.09
N ARG A 72 -8.38 -3.84 -13.67
CA ARG A 72 -9.54 -4.36 -12.94
C ARG A 72 -9.49 -5.88 -12.85
N GLY A 73 -9.62 -6.42 -11.65
CA GLY A 73 -9.56 -7.85 -11.40
C GLY A 73 -10.49 -8.30 -10.30
N ASN A 74 -10.16 -9.43 -9.69
CA ASN A 74 -10.96 -10.02 -8.62
C ASN A 74 -11.12 -9.05 -7.44
N GLU A 75 -12.33 -8.95 -6.88
CA GLU A 75 -12.63 -8.02 -5.79
C GLU A 75 -11.93 -8.42 -4.48
N ASP A 76 -11.98 -9.69 -4.12
CA ASP A 76 -11.51 -10.18 -2.83
C ASP A 76 -10.13 -10.85 -2.94
N ASP A 77 -9.79 -11.43 -4.11
CA ASP A 77 -8.49 -12.03 -4.35
C ASP A 77 -7.48 -11.00 -4.87
N VAL A 78 -6.81 -10.34 -3.92
CA VAL A 78 -5.81 -9.30 -4.22
C VAL A 78 -4.58 -9.86 -4.92
N LEU A 79 -4.10 -11.05 -4.50
CA LEU A 79 -2.95 -11.70 -5.14
C LEU A 79 -3.23 -12.08 -6.60
N ASP A 80 -4.40 -12.67 -6.89
CA ASP A 80 -4.83 -12.96 -8.26
C ASP A 80 -4.93 -11.69 -9.12
N ARG A 81 -5.46 -10.61 -8.53
CA ARG A 81 -5.53 -9.31 -9.20
C ARG A 81 -4.15 -8.75 -9.53
N PHE A 82 -3.19 -8.86 -8.59
CA PHE A 82 -1.82 -8.40 -8.80
C PHE A 82 -1.09 -9.24 -9.85
N GLU A 83 -1.22 -10.57 -9.80
CA GLU A 83 -0.62 -11.48 -10.77
C GLU A 83 -1.09 -11.14 -12.20
N LYS A 84 -2.41 -11.04 -12.40
CA LYS A 84 -2.99 -10.72 -13.72
C LYS A 84 -2.60 -9.31 -14.19
N ALA A 85 -2.53 -8.33 -13.29
CA ALA A 85 -2.06 -7.00 -13.63
C ALA A 85 -0.57 -7.01 -14.04
N ALA A 86 0.27 -7.72 -13.29
CA ALA A 86 1.68 -7.83 -13.59
C ALA A 86 1.94 -8.51 -14.95
N ASP A 87 1.20 -9.56 -15.27
CA ASP A 87 1.25 -10.21 -16.58
C ASP A 87 0.76 -9.28 -17.69
N PHE A 88 -0.36 -8.59 -17.50
CA PHE A 88 -0.91 -7.67 -18.49
C PHE A 88 0.06 -6.54 -18.88
N PHE A 89 0.77 -5.99 -17.89
CA PHE A 89 1.76 -4.93 -18.12
C PHE A 89 3.17 -5.47 -18.39
N ASN A 90 3.37 -6.78 -18.39
CA ASN A 90 4.66 -7.46 -18.58
C ASN A 90 5.74 -6.94 -17.63
N LEU A 91 5.49 -7.07 -16.33
CA LEU A 91 6.34 -6.58 -15.24
C LEU A 91 7.23 -7.69 -14.66
N ASP A 92 8.39 -7.29 -14.16
CA ASP A 92 9.32 -8.16 -13.42
C ASP A 92 9.20 -7.97 -11.89
N PHE A 93 8.88 -6.74 -11.47
CA PHE A 93 8.82 -6.35 -10.06
C PHE A 93 7.72 -5.32 -9.81
N ILE A 94 7.03 -5.43 -8.67
CA ILE A 94 6.02 -4.46 -8.25
C ILE A 94 6.29 -3.95 -6.84
N VAL A 95 6.03 -2.66 -6.62
CA VAL A 95 5.99 -2.05 -5.29
C VAL A 95 4.54 -1.74 -4.96
N VAL A 96 4.03 -2.32 -3.88
CA VAL A 96 2.61 -2.24 -3.50
C VAL A 96 2.40 -1.21 -2.40
N THR A 97 1.34 -0.41 -2.55
CA THR A 97 0.80 0.48 -1.52
C THR A 97 -0.74 0.45 -1.54
N TRP A 98 -1.36 0.94 -0.48
CA TRP A 98 -2.82 0.97 -0.36
C TRP A 98 -3.39 2.34 -0.68
N GLY A 99 -4.59 2.39 -1.27
CA GLY A 99 -5.27 3.62 -1.68
C GLY A 99 -5.66 4.56 -0.52
N ASP A 100 -5.62 4.07 0.70
CA ASP A 100 -5.92 4.78 1.95
C ASP A 100 -4.67 5.21 2.72
N GLU A 101 -3.51 5.18 2.06
CA GLU A 101 -2.21 5.60 2.60
C GLU A 101 -1.68 6.86 1.88
N PRO A 102 -2.31 8.03 2.04
CA PRO A 102 -2.00 9.24 1.26
C PRO A 102 -0.58 9.78 1.47
N PHE A 103 0.13 9.27 2.46
CA PHE A 103 1.48 9.69 2.82
C PHE A 103 2.57 8.66 2.50
N CYS A 104 2.26 7.61 1.70
CA CYS A 104 3.26 6.69 1.18
C CYS A 104 4.44 7.48 0.55
N ASP A 105 5.67 7.15 0.94
CA ASP A 105 6.82 7.98 0.59
C ASP A 105 7.48 7.51 -0.72
N PRO A 106 7.53 8.37 -1.77
CA PRO A 106 8.14 8.04 -3.06
C PRO A 106 9.63 7.72 -2.97
N GLU A 107 10.36 8.28 -2.02
CA GLU A 107 11.78 7.94 -1.80
C GLU A 107 11.95 6.47 -1.40
N TYR A 108 11.04 5.95 -0.56
CA TYR A 108 11.08 4.53 -0.17
C TYR A 108 10.58 3.59 -1.27
N ILE A 109 9.78 4.06 -2.21
CA ILE A 109 9.48 3.34 -3.47
C ILE A 109 10.77 3.15 -4.28
N ASP A 110 11.52 4.22 -4.50
CA ASP A 110 12.78 4.16 -5.24
C ASP A 110 13.81 3.26 -4.53
N LYS A 111 13.98 3.42 -3.21
CA LYS A 111 14.86 2.57 -2.39
C LYS A 111 14.46 1.08 -2.44
N MET A 112 13.16 0.78 -2.51
CA MET A 112 12.65 -0.59 -2.63
C MET A 112 13.09 -1.23 -3.95
N ILE A 113 13.00 -0.47 -5.05
CA ILE A 113 13.42 -0.92 -6.38
C ILE A 113 14.95 -1.14 -6.43
N ASP A 114 15.73 -0.23 -5.86
CA ASP A 114 17.19 -0.39 -5.82
C ASP A 114 17.59 -1.56 -4.92
N PHE A 115 16.96 -1.72 -3.77
CA PHE A 115 17.21 -2.87 -2.90
C PHE A 115 16.85 -4.21 -3.57
N TYR A 116 15.78 -4.24 -4.38
CA TYR A 116 15.46 -5.41 -5.20
C TYR A 116 16.55 -5.70 -6.24
N LYS A 117 17.07 -4.68 -6.94
CA LYS A 117 18.16 -4.86 -7.92
C LYS A 117 19.42 -5.46 -7.29
N GLU A 118 19.71 -5.11 -6.03
CA GLU A 118 20.86 -5.62 -5.27
C GLU A 118 20.66 -7.05 -4.77
N THR A 119 19.44 -7.37 -4.29
CA THR A 119 19.18 -8.63 -3.58
C THR A 119 18.49 -9.69 -4.44
N ASN A 120 17.72 -9.28 -5.46
CA ASN A 120 16.81 -10.12 -6.24
C ASN A 120 15.84 -10.93 -5.37
N ALA A 121 15.47 -10.38 -4.20
CA ALA A 121 14.60 -11.02 -3.23
C ALA A 121 13.20 -11.31 -3.78
N ASP A 122 12.56 -12.37 -3.30
CA ASP A 122 11.20 -12.73 -3.69
C ASP A 122 10.14 -11.79 -3.09
N TYR A 123 10.36 -11.37 -1.84
CA TYR A 123 9.50 -10.46 -1.09
C TYR A 123 10.36 -9.51 -0.24
N ILE A 124 10.01 -8.23 -0.27
CA ILE A 124 10.70 -7.21 0.52
C ILE A 124 9.66 -6.46 1.35
N ASN A 125 9.82 -6.49 2.67
CA ASN A 125 9.11 -5.60 3.58
C ASN A 125 9.96 -4.36 3.90
N CYS A 126 9.33 -3.32 4.47
CA CYS A 126 10.03 -2.14 4.95
C CYS A 126 9.82 -2.01 6.46
N GLU A 127 10.91 -1.88 7.22
CA GLU A 127 10.88 -1.74 8.67
C GLU A 127 11.33 -0.36 9.10
N GLY A 128 10.54 0.27 9.98
CA GLY A 128 10.85 1.58 10.58
C GLY A 128 10.09 2.76 9.98
N LEU A 129 9.25 2.56 8.97
CA LEU A 129 8.29 3.55 8.51
C LEU A 129 7.10 3.68 9.48
N PRO A 130 6.45 4.86 9.58
CA PRO A 130 5.17 5.01 10.26
C PRO A 130 4.09 4.12 9.64
N ALA A 131 3.15 3.63 10.46
CA ALA A 131 1.98 2.92 9.95
C ALA A 131 1.19 3.79 8.96
N GLY A 132 0.76 3.21 7.83
CA GLY A 132 0.09 3.96 6.75
C GLY A 132 1.05 4.67 5.79
N THR A 133 2.34 4.31 5.82
CA THR A 133 3.32 4.77 4.82
C THR A 133 4.16 3.61 4.28
N PHE A 134 3.74 2.38 4.58
CA PHE A 134 4.46 1.17 4.20
C PHE A 134 4.40 0.91 2.69
N THR A 135 5.46 0.29 2.20
CA THR A 135 5.53 -0.28 0.86
C THR A 135 6.07 -1.70 0.93
N TYR A 136 5.66 -2.54 0.00
CA TYR A 136 6.13 -3.92 -0.11
C TYR A 136 6.61 -4.17 -1.53
N GLY A 137 7.76 -4.81 -1.65
CA GLY A 137 8.32 -5.22 -2.94
C GLY A 137 8.01 -6.69 -3.22
N LEU A 138 7.52 -6.99 -4.42
CA LEU A 138 7.19 -8.33 -4.86
C LEU A 138 7.84 -8.62 -6.21
N LYS A 139 8.66 -9.67 -6.28
CA LYS A 139 9.09 -10.25 -7.54
C LYS A 139 7.91 -10.96 -8.19
N VAL A 140 7.65 -10.71 -9.48
CA VAL A 140 6.47 -11.25 -10.16
C VAL A 140 6.46 -12.79 -10.20
N ASP A 141 7.62 -13.43 -10.38
CA ASP A 141 7.71 -14.90 -10.32
C ASP A 141 7.36 -15.45 -8.93
N ALA A 142 7.70 -14.73 -7.86
CA ALA A 142 7.32 -15.10 -6.50
C ALA A 142 5.82 -14.90 -6.27
N LEU A 143 5.25 -13.83 -6.81
CA LEU A 143 3.80 -13.58 -6.77
C LEU A 143 3.01 -14.72 -7.44
N LYS A 144 3.45 -15.21 -8.62
CA LYS A 144 2.85 -16.37 -9.30
C LYS A 144 2.89 -17.62 -8.42
N ARG A 145 4.05 -17.92 -7.83
CA ARG A 145 4.18 -19.05 -6.89
C ARG A 145 3.28 -18.90 -5.66
N ALA A 146 3.12 -17.68 -5.14
CA ALA A 146 2.19 -17.43 -4.02
C ALA A 146 0.73 -17.69 -4.42
N CYS A 147 0.32 -17.32 -5.63
CA CYS A 147 -1.00 -17.65 -6.19
C CYS A 147 -1.23 -19.16 -6.37
N GLU A 148 -0.17 -19.93 -6.69
CA GLU A 148 -0.27 -21.39 -6.79
C GLU A 148 -0.49 -22.07 -5.44
N ILE A 149 0.17 -21.60 -4.36
CA ILE A 149 0.13 -22.26 -3.04
C ILE A 149 -1.00 -21.77 -2.13
N LYS A 150 -1.63 -20.63 -2.41
CA LYS A 150 -2.75 -20.13 -1.62
C LYS A 150 -3.97 -21.05 -1.72
N ALA A 151 -4.63 -21.32 -0.59
CA ALA A 151 -5.86 -22.13 -0.54
C ALA A 151 -7.14 -21.28 -0.52
N GLU A 152 -7.02 -19.97 -0.33
CA GLU A 152 -8.16 -19.05 -0.22
C GLU A 152 -8.17 -18.01 -1.34
N THR A 153 -9.38 -17.50 -1.61
CA THR A 153 -9.62 -16.44 -2.58
C THR A 153 -9.79 -15.06 -1.92
N ASP A 154 -9.94 -15.00 -0.61
CA ASP A 154 -9.84 -13.75 0.14
C ASP A 154 -8.38 -13.55 0.57
N THR A 155 -7.68 -12.68 -0.15
CA THR A 155 -6.26 -12.38 0.08
C THR A 155 -6.03 -10.91 0.40
N GLU A 156 -6.96 -10.25 1.10
CA GLU A 156 -6.81 -8.86 1.52
C GLU A 156 -5.53 -8.66 2.35
N ILE A 157 -5.21 -9.65 3.20
CA ILE A 157 -3.94 -9.71 3.94
C ILE A 157 -3.11 -10.87 3.38
N TRP A 158 -2.21 -10.56 2.50
CA TRP A 158 -1.46 -11.52 1.69
C TRP A 158 0.00 -11.75 2.10
N GLY A 159 0.58 -10.87 2.93
CA GLY A 159 2.01 -10.93 3.30
C GLY A 159 2.44 -12.29 3.89
N GLY A 160 1.56 -12.93 4.67
CA GLY A 160 1.81 -14.24 5.28
C GLY A 160 2.11 -15.35 4.27
N TYR A 161 1.59 -15.28 3.04
CA TYR A 161 1.91 -16.27 2.01
C TYR A 161 3.40 -16.30 1.67
N PHE A 162 4.07 -15.15 1.77
CA PHE A 162 5.51 -15.04 1.53
C PHE A 162 6.33 -15.34 2.80
N THR A 163 5.90 -14.83 3.95
CA THR A 163 6.69 -14.88 5.19
C THR A 163 6.55 -16.18 5.97
N GLU A 164 5.44 -16.92 5.84
CA GLU A 164 5.14 -18.10 6.67
C GLU A 164 5.34 -19.43 5.91
N SER A 165 5.44 -19.41 4.58
CA SER A 165 5.59 -20.63 3.78
C SER A 165 6.98 -21.27 3.84
N GLY A 166 8.01 -20.49 4.15
CA GLY A 166 9.41 -20.92 4.06
C GLY A 166 9.94 -21.13 2.63
N MET A 167 9.17 -20.74 1.60
CA MET A 167 9.47 -20.99 0.19
C MET A 167 10.13 -19.81 -0.53
N PHE A 168 10.14 -18.63 0.10
CA PHE A 168 10.55 -17.38 -0.54
C PHE A 168 11.78 -16.76 0.14
N ASP A 169 12.61 -16.08 -0.65
CA ASP A 169 13.66 -15.20 -0.13
C ASP A 169 13.03 -13.90 0.34
N VAL A 170 12.85 -13.79 1.66
CA VAL A 170 12.24 -12.63 2.32
C VAL A 170 13.33 -11.72 2.85
N ARG A 171 13.33 -10.46 2.43
CA ARG A 171 14.28 -9.43 2.88
C ARG A 171 13.57 -8.24 3.49
N THR A 172 14.31 -7.49 4.30
CA THR A 172 13.80 -6.29 4.97
C THR A 172 14.65 -5.08 4.61
N LEU A 173 14.01 -4.11 3.95
CA LEU A 173 14.56 -2.77 3.77
C LEU A 173 14.40 -1.99 5.08
N LYS A 174 15.53 -1.60 5.69
CA LYS A 174 15.52 -0.84 6.95
C LYS A 174 15.55 0.66 6.68
N VAL A 175 14.73 1.38 7.44
CA VAL A 175 14.76 2.84 7.47
C VAL A 175 15.94 3.30 8.31
N GLU A 176 16.86 4.05 7.70
CA GLU A 176 18.04 4.59 8.38
C GLU A 176 17.86 6.03 8.84
N ASP A 177 16.87 6.73 8.30
CA ASP A 177 16.61 8.14 8.62
C ASP A 177 16.03 8.29 10.03
N GLU A 178 16.81 8.90 10.92
CA GLU A 178 16.48 9.05 12.34
C GLU A 178 15.24 9.92 12.60
N ILE A 179 14.81 10.75 11.65
CA ILE A 179 13.57 11.53 11.78
C ILE A 179 12.35 10.63 11.57
N ILE A 180 12.44 9.71 10.61
CA ILE A 180 11.36 8.80 10.17
C ILE A 180 11.30 7.55 11.05
N LYS A 181 12.48 6.98 11.33
CA LYS A 181 12.66 5.70 11.99
C LYS A 181 11.91 5.60 13.32
N ASN A 182 11.17 4.51 13.47
CA ASN A 182 10.49 4.15 14.72
C ASN A 182 9.54 5.24 15.27
N SER A 183 8.95 6.04 14.41
CA SER A 183 7.88 6.94 14.83
C SER A 183 6.61 6.13 15.14
N ASN A 184 6.13 6.16 16.38
CA ASN A 184 4.85 5.54 16.78
C ASN A 184 3.66 6.38 16.30
N ILE A 185 3.66 6.70 15.00
CA ILE A 185 2.65 7.54 14.35
C ILE A 185 1.85 6.66 13.40
N THR A 186 0.53 6.78 13.44
CA THR A 186 -0.38 6.09 12.51
C THR A 186 -0.95 7.10 11.53
N LEU A 187 -0.74 6.87 10.23
CA LEU A 187 -1.08 7.74 9.11
C LEU A 187 -1.99 7.06 8.08
N THR A 188 -2.43 5.81 8.32
CA THR A 188 -3.45 5.14 7.50
C THR A 188 -4.82 5.74 7.77
N ILE A 189 -5.77 5.59 6.83
CA ILE A 189 -7.16 6.02 6.99
C ILE A 189 -8.04 4.79 7.11
N ASP A 190 -8.38 4.39 8.32
CA ASP A 190 -9.28 3.26 8.60
C ASP A 190 -10.56 3.67 9.32
N TYR A 191 -10.50 4.72 10.13
CA TYR A 191 -11.58 5.24 10.95
C TYR A 191 -11.80 6.74 10.67
N PRO A 192 -12.95 7.31 11.06
CA PRO A 192 -13.21 8.75 10.90
C PRO A 192 -12.15 9.65 11.55
N GLU A 193 -11.62 9.22 12.70
CA GLU A 193 -10.60 9.95 13.46
C GLU A 193 -9.26 9.99 12.69
N ASP A 194 -8.92 8.92 11.97
CA ASP A 194 -7.73 8.91 11.10
C ASP A 194 -7.88 9.95 9.98
N PHE A 195 -9.07 10.02 9.39
CA PHE A 195 -9.36 11.02 8.35
C PHE A 195 -9.26 12.45 8.88
N GLU A 196 -9.74 12.72 10.10
CA GLU A 196 -9.60 14.05 10.71
C GLU A 196 -8.13 14.40 10.98
N LEU A 197 -7.30 13.46 11.46
CA LEU A 197 -5.86 13.69 11.59
C LEU A 197 -5.21 14.01 10.23
N VAL A 198 -5.48 13.19 9.22
CA VAL A 198 -4.94 13.39 7.87
C VAL A 198 -5.37 14.76 7.31
N LYS A 199 -6.62 15.16 7.50
CA LYS A 199 -7.14 16.46 7.09
C LYS A 199 -6.43 17.62 7.78
N GLU A 200 -6.15 17.51 9.09
CA GLU A 200 -5.38 18.52 9.82
C GLU A 200 -3.94 18.63 9.29
N ILE A 201 -3.30 17.52 8.97
CA ILE A 201 -1.96 17.52 8.35
C ILE A 201 -1.99 18.24 6.99
N PHE A 202 -2.96 17.91 6.11
CA PHE A 202 -3.11 18.60 4.83
C PHE A 202 -3.45 20.08 5.00
N ASN A 203 -4.27 20.46 5.98
CA ASN A 203 -4.60 21.87 6.25
C ASN A 203 -3.38 22.70 6.57
N ARG A 204 -2.40 22.14 7.29
CA ARG A 204 -1.19 22.83 7.74
C ARG A 204 -0.06 22.79 6.70
N LEU A 205 0.12 21.66 6.00
CA LEU A 205 1.28 21.45 5.13
C LEU A 205 1.01 21.61 3.64
N TYR A 206 -0.22 21.31 3.16
CA TYR A 206 -0.51 21.32 1.74
C TYR A 206 -0.72 22.74 1.19
N LYS A 207 0.21 23.17 0.35
CA LYS A 207 0.21 24.49 -0.33
C LYS A 207 0.10 24.33 -1.85
N GLY A 208 -0.73 23.36 -2.31
CA GLY A 208 -0.89 23.06 -3.74
C GLY A 208 0.20 22.17 -4.33
N LYS A 209 1.09 21.61 -3.49
CA LYS A 209 2.13 20.66 -3.89
C LYS A 209 2.38 19.62 -2.79
N VAL A 210 2.94 18.48 -3.19
CA VAL A 210 3.35 17.40 -2.27
C VAL A 210 4.40 17.92 -1.29
N PHE A 211 4.31 17.47 -0.04
CA PHE A 211 5.24 17.78 1.04
C PHE A 211 5.90 16.48 1.57
N PRO A 212 7.17 16.53 2.03
CA PRO A 212 7.90 15.35 2.48
C PRO A 212 7.30 14.67 3.71
N LEU A 213 7.47 13.35 3.84
CA LEU A 213 7.08 12.60 5.05
C LEU A 213 7.75 13.18 6.32
N LYS A 214 8.99 13.62 6.21
CA LYS A 214 9.72 14.26 7.32
C LYS A 214 9.02 15.49 7.89
N GLU A 215 8.37 16.30 7.04
CA GLU A 215 7.60 17.46 7.49
C GLU A 215 6.36 17.06 8.27
N ILE A 216 5.71 15.93 7.90
CA ILE A 216 4.58 15.37 8.64
C ILE A 216 5.05 14.96 10.05
N ILE A 217 6.14 14.18 10.11
CA ILE A 217 6.65 13.69 11.39
C ILE A 217 7.11 14.83 12.30
N LYS A 218 7.77 15.86 11.73
CA LYS A 218 8.15 17.06 12.45
C LYS A 218 6.93 17.80 12.98
N LEU A 219 5.91 18.03 12.13
CA LEU A 219 4.65 18.66 12.54
C LEU A 219 4.02 17.94 13.73
N LEU A 220 3.92 16.61 13.68
CA LEU A 220 3.29 15.81 14.73
C LEU A 220 4.13 15.74 16.02
N LYS A 221 5.45 15.80 15.92
CA LYS A 221 6.34 15.92 17.09
C LYS A 221 6.24 17.29 17.76
N GLU A 222 6.10 18.36 16.99
CA GLU A 222 5.94 19.73 17.48
C GLU A 222 4.52 20.01 18.01
N ASN A 223 3.51 19.23 17.61
CA ASN A 223 2.11 19.38 17.98
C ASN A 223 1.54 18.03 18.45
N PRO A 224 1.93 17.53 19.62
CA PRO A 224 1.53 16.19 20.08
C PRO A 224 0.03 16.03 20.28
N GLU A 225 -0.72 17.12 20.48
CA GLU A 225 -2.18 17.13 20.57
C GLU A 225 -2.86 16.61 19.27
N LEU A 226 -2.18 16.72 18.14
CA LEU A 226 -2.71 16.15 16.88
C LEU A 226 -2.74 14.61 16.91
N GLN A 227 -1.79 13.97 17.58
CA GLN A 227 -1.73 12.52 17.69
C GLN A 227 -2.83 11.97 18.62
N GLU A 228 -3.39 12.79 19.49
CA GLU A 228 -4.53 12.39 20.33
C GLU A 228 -5.82 12.21 19.51
N ILE A 229 -5.92 12.80 18.29
CA ILE A 229 -7.11 12.72 17.43
C ILE A 229 -7.43 11.26 17.09
N ASN A 230 -6.43 10.44 16.72
CA ASN A 230 -6.63 9.05 16.32
C ASN A 230 -5.94 8.02 17.25
N LYS A 231 -5.61 8.41 18.47
CA LYS A 231 -4.86 7.59 19.44
C LYS A 231 -5.47 6.19 19.65
N ASN A 232 -6.78 6.09 19.70
CA ASN A 232 -7.47 4.81 19.94
C ASN A 232 -7.56 3.95 18.67
N CYS A 233 -7.29 4.49 17.48
CA CYS A 233 -7.40 3.75 16.23
C CYS A 233 -6.28 2.73 16.07
N GLN A 234 -5.09 2.96 16.63
CA GLN A 234 -3.96 2.03 16.56
C GLN A 234 -4.30 0.66 17.17
N GLU A 235 -4.86 0.63 18.37
CA GLU A 235 -5.25 -0.64 19.02
C GLU A 235 -6.32 -1.38 18.23
N LEU A 236 -7.30 -0.65 17.68
CA LEU A 236 -8.35 -1.22 16.83
C LEU A 236 -7.79 -1.79 15.53
N TYR A 237 -6.83 -1.10 14.91
CA TYR A 237 -6.13 -1.57 13.72
C TYR A 237 -5.37 -2.87 14.00
N GLU A 238 -4.54 -2.91 15.05
CA GLU A 238 -3.77 -4.09 15.44
C GLU A 238 -4.65 -5.30 15.76
N ALA A 239 -5.77 -5.08 16.47
CA ALA A 239 -6.74 -6.13 16.76
C ALA A 239 -7.38 -6.70 15.49
N ASN A 240 -7.68 -5.83 14.50
CA ASN A 240 -8.24 -6.24 13.23
C ASN A 240 -7.23 -7.03 12.39
N ILE A 241 -5.99 -6.57 12.30
CA ILE A 241 -4.91 -7.29 11.60
C ILE A 241 -4.73 -8.69 12.18
N LYS A 242 -4.59 -8.82 13.51
CA LYS A 242 -4.45 -10.14 14.18
C LYS A 242 -5.60 -11.10 13.87
N ARG A 243 -6.81 -10.58 13.64
CA ARG A 243 -7.97 -11.42 13.27
C ARG A 243 -7.89 -11.94 11.84
N LEU A 244 -7.33 -11.15 10.92
CA LEU A 244 -7.35 -11.41 9.47
C LEU A 244 -6.10 -12.15 8.96
N THR A 245 -5.00 -12.19 9.71
CA THR A 245 -3.69 -12.69 9.26
C THR A 245 -3.52 -14.21 9.17
N LYS A 246 -4.58 -14.99 9.23
CA LYS A 246 -4.43 -16.46 9.09
C LYS A 246 -4.43 -16.85 7.62
N VAL A 247 -3.23 -17.05 7.05
CA VAL A 247 -3.08 -17.60 5.70
C VAL A 247 -3.30 -19.11 5.70
N LYS A 248 -3.90 -19.63 4.63
CA LYS A 248 -4.09 -21.06 4.43
C LYS A 248 -3.41 -21.50 3.12
N PHE A 249 -2.61 -22.56 3.23
CA PHE A 249 -1.88 -23.15 2.12
C PHE A 249 -2.62 -24.37 1.55
N LYS A 250 -2.55 -24.55 0.24
CA LYS A 250 -2.99 -25.81 -0.39
C LYS A 250 -2.18 -26.97 0.19
N LYS A 251 -2.85 -28.08 0.47
CA LYS A 251 -2.15 -29.30 0.86
C LYS A 251 -1.25 -29.75 -0.29
N PRO A 252 0.00 -30.16 -0.01
CA PRO A 252 0.86 -30.69 -1.07
C PRO A 252 0.15 -31.87 -1.75
N THR A 253 0.03 -31.79 -3.08
CA THR A 253 -0.51 -32.89 -3.85
C THR A 253 0.45 -34.05 -3.71
N LYS A 254 0.04 -35.14 -3.05
CA LYS A 254 0.84 -36.37 -3.04
C LYS A 254 0.94 -36.82 -4.50
N VAL A 255 2.10 -36.59 -5.12
CA VAL A 255 2.45 -37.23 -6.37
C VAL A 255 2.49 -38.74 -6.09
N LYS A 256 1.56 -39.48 -6.74
CA LYS A 256 1.54 -40.94 -6.70
C LYS A 256 2.67 -41.51 -7.56
#